data_ce199ab7311f1c9feea8612983f05283
#
_entry.id   ce199ab7311f1c9feea8612983f05283
#
_cell.length_a   1.000
_cell.length_b   1.000
_cell.length_c   1.000
_cell.angle_alpha   90.00
_cell.angle_beta   90.00
_cell.angle_gamma   90.00
#
_symmetry.space_group_name_H-M   'P 1'
#
loop_
_entity.id
_entity.type
_entity.pdbx_description
1 polymer ?
#
loop_
_entity_poly.entity_id
_entity_poly.type
_entity_poly.pdbx_seq_one_letter_code
_entity_poly.pdbx_strand_id
1 'polypeptide(L)'
;LVLITLLSISFGQKSFAELEVNNAWIRSAPPNSKVFSGYLRFKNVSANEITINKMKSNAFDQIEIHSSFIEDGISTMRKIDRLRISENSEMKLEPGGYHLMLMSPKKDIKEGNLVELIIYYEDEDRIKILRSDAMVLRNGYE
;
A
#
# COMPACT_ATOMS: atom_id res chain seq x y z
N LEU A 1 57.85 12.90 -15.54
CA LEU A 1 56.61 13.24 -14.83
C LEU A 1 55.52 12.25 -15.28
N VAL A 2 55.17 11.28 -14.44
CA VAL A 2 54.12 10.30 -14.72
C VAL A 2 52.84 10.83 -14.14
N LEU A 3 51.87 11.12 -15.00
CA LEU A 3 50.54 11.58 -14.61
C LEU A 3 49.69 10.32 -14.34
N ILE A 4 49.44 10.01 -13.05
CA ILE A 4 48.52 8.96 -12.62
C ILE A 4 47.10 9.55 -12.63
N THR A 5 46.33 9.22 -13.66
CA THR A 5 44.90 9.50 -13.69
C THR A 5 44.16 8.52 -12.77
N LEU A 6 43.67 9.00 -11.62
CA LEU A 6 42.77 8.22 -10.78
C LEU A 6 41.40 8.12 -11.49
N LEU A 7 41.10 6.92 -11.97
CA LEU A 7 39.79 6.56 -12.48
C LEU A 7 38.87 6.27 -11.28
N SER A 8 38.02 7.24 -10.90
CA SER A 8 37.01 7.04 -9.87
C SER A 8 35.89 6.16 -10.42
N ILE A 9 35.89 4.88 -10.01
CA ILE A 9 34.76 3.97 -10.27
C ILE A 9 33.66 4.31 -9.31
N SER A 10 32.63 5.01 -9.81
CA SER A 10 31.39 5.24 -9.08
C SER A 10 30.57 3.94 -9.09
N PHE A 11 30.60 3.20 -8.00
CA PHE A 11 29.66 2.11 -7.79
C PHE A 11 28.29 2.72 -7.56
N GLY A 12 27.43 2.65 -8.57
CA GLY A 12 26.01 2.97 -8.42
C GLY A 12 25.40 2.04 -7.36
N GLN A 13 25.11 2.57 -6.18
CA GLN A 13 24.35 1.85 -5.17
C GLN A 13 22.94 1.60 -5.73
N LYS A 14 22.63 0.34 -6.02
CA LYS A 14 21.24 -0.07 -6.24
C LYS A 14 20.49 0.14 -4.93
N SER A 15 19.69 1.20 -4.87
CA SER A 15 18.73 1.38 -3.80
C SER A 15 17.63 0.32 -3.97
N PHE A 16 17.62 -0.69 -3.12
CA PHE A 16 16.51 -1.63 -3.03
C PHE A 16 15.37 -0.95 -2.29
N ALA A 17 14.13 -1.12 -2.78
CA ALA A 17 12.95 -0.65 -2.07
C ALA A 17 12.90 -1.34 -0.69
N GLU A 18 12.73 -0.55 0.37
CA GLU A 18 12.66 -1.03 1.76
C GLU A 18 11.28 -1.58 2.09
N LEU A 19 10.26 -1.11 1.38
CA LEU A 19 8.88 -1.57 1.46
C LEU A 19 8.45 -2.12 0.10
N GLU A 20 7.92 -3.32 0.10
CA GLU A 20 7.32 -3.95 -1.07
C GLU A 20 5.80 -4.07 -0.89
N VAL A 21 5.07 -3.96 -1.99
CA VAL A 21 3.63 -4.21 -2.07
C VAL A 21 3.39 -5.38 -3.00
N ASN A 22 2.66 -6.38 -2.52
CA ASN A 22 2.34 -7.58 -3.28
C ASN A 22 0.83 -7.81 -3.31
N ASN A 23 0.34 -8.38 -4.40
CA ASN A 23 -1.05 -8.82 -4.57
C ASN A 23 -2.08 -7.73 -4.25
N ALA A 24 -1.81 -6.49 -4.66
CA ALA A 24 -2.75 -5.40 -4.46
C ALA A 24 -3.96 -5.55 -5.39
N TRP A 25 -5.15 -5.55 -4.80
CA TRP A 25 -6.41 -5.63 -5.54
C TRP A 25 -7.53 -4.87 -4.86
N ILE A 26 -8.52 -4.48 -5.65
CA ILE A 26 -9.74 -3.80 -5.20
C ILE A 26 -10.90 -4.68 -5.54
N ARG A 27 -11.78 -4.93 -4.58
CA ARG A 27 -13.00 -5.71 -4.82
C ARG A 27 -13.95 -4.93 -5.73
N SER A 28 -14.36 -5.55 -6.84
CA SER A 28 -15.38 -4.95 -7.69
C SER A 28 -16.69 -4.76 -6.91
N ALA A 29 -17.39 -3.69 -7.18
CA ALA A 29 -18.62 -3.31 -6.48
C ALA A 29 -19.75 -3.06 -7.49
N PRO A 30 -21.02 -3.07 -7.06
CA PRO A 30 -22.15 -2.72 -7.91
C PRO A 30 -21.98 -1.36 -8.58
N PRO A 31 -22.62 -1.12 -9.73
CA PRO A 31 -22.60 0.18 -10.39
C PRO A 31 -23.00 1.31 -9.43
N ASN A 32 -22.36 2.46 -9.57
CA ASN A 32 -22.59 3.65 -8.74
C ASN A 32 -22.20 3.51 -7.24
N SER A 33 -21.49 2.45 -6.87
CA SER A 33 -20.94 2.34 -5.52
C SER A 33 -20.03 3.53 -5.20
N LYS A 34 -20.15 4.03 -3.96
CA LYS A 34 -19.34 5.16 -3.46
C LYS A 34 -18.16 4.71 -2.62
N VAL A 35 -18.14 3.45 -2.22
CA VAL A 35 -17.12 2.86 -1.36
C VAL A 35 -16.69 1.51 -1.93
N PHE A 36 -15.39 1.29 -1.97
CA PHE A 36 -14.75 0.06 -2.40
C PHE A 36 -13.82 -0.44 -1.30
N SER A 37 -13.62 -1.74 -1.24
CA SER A 37 -12.64 -2.38 -0.36
C SER A 37 -11.42 -2.79 -1.16
N GLY A 38 -10.23 -2.51 -0.63
CA GLY A 38 -8.97 -2.90 -1.23
C GLY A 38 -8.12 -3.72 -0.27
N TYR A 39 -7.26 -4.56 -0.84
CA TYR A 39 -6.43 -5.51 -0.12
C TYR A 39 -5.05 -5.58 -0.75
N LEU A 40 -4.05 -5.85 0.06
CA LEU A 40 -2.67 -6.00 -0.38
C LEU A 40 -1.83 -6.65 0.73
N ARG A 41 -0.59 -6.95 0.39
CA ARG A 41 0.40 -7.37 1.37
C ARG A 41 1.55 -6.37 1.34
N PHE A 42 1.84 -5.76 2.48
CA PHE A 42 3.07 -5.03 2.70
C PHE A 42 4.16 -5.98 3.19
N LYS A 43 5.35 -5.85 2.63
CA LYS A 43 6.55 -6.54 3.11
C LYS A 43 7.62 -5.51 3.41
N ASN A 44 7.96 -5.39 4.69
CA ASN A 44 9.08 -4.57 5.14
C ASN A 44 10.36 -5.42 5.10
N VAL A 45 11.24 -5.11 4.15
CA VAL A 45 12.53 -5.80 3.98
C VAL A 45 13.69 -5.02 4.59
N SER A 46 13.39 -3.95 5.34
CA SER A 46 14.38 -3.15 6.04
C SER A 46 14.64 -3.66 7.46
N ALA A 47 15.71 -3.16 8.06
CA ALA A 47 16.08 -3.42 9.45
C ALA A 47 15.34 -2.52 10.46
N ASN A 48 14.41 -1.68 9.99
CA ASN A 48 13.69 -0.71 10.82
C ASN A 48 12.18 -0.93 10.72
N GLU A 49 11.44 -0.52 11.75
CA GLU A 49 9.98 -0.41 11.65
C GLU A 49 9.61 0.64 10.60
N ILE A 50 8.64 0.32 9.76
CA ILE A 50 8.05 1.25 8.79
C ILE A 50 6.64 1.58 9.24
N THR A 51 6.24 2.85 9.10
CA THR A 51 4.88 3.30 9.39
C THR A 51 4.21 3.82 8.12
N ILE A 52 3.07 3.23 7.74
CA ILE A 52 2.23 3.75 6.67
C ILE A 52 1.38 4.88 7.25
N ASN A 53 1.57 6.09 6.74
CA ASN A 53 0.89 7.29 7.24
C ASN A 53 -0.33 7.67 6.40
N LYS A 54 -0.27 7.43 5.09
CA LYS A 54 -1.27 7.91 4.15
C LYS A 54 -1.23 7.10 2.87
N MET A 55 -2.41 6.93 2.28
CA MET A 55 -2.55 6.40 0.93
C MET A 55 -3.43 7.31 0.09
N LYS A 56 -3.10 7.42 -1.19
CA LYS A 56 -3.84 8.20 -2.18
C LYS A 56 -3.99 7.42 -3.48
N SER A 57 -4.93 7.87 -4.30
CA SER A 57 -5.08 7.44 -5.69
C SER A 57 -5.68 8.58 -6.51
N ASN A 58 -5.34 8.63 -7.79
CA ASN A 58 -6.01 9.54 -8.73
C ASN A 58 -7.43 9.08 -9.09
N ALA A 59 -7.79 7.84 -8.74
CA ALA A 59 -9.11 7.27 -9.05
C ALA A 59 -10.14 7.46 -7.92
N PHE A 60 -9.73 7.85 -6.72
CA PHE A 60 -10.58 8.03 -5.55
C PHE A 60 -10.23 9.32 -4.81
N ASP A 61 -11.23 9.95 -4.18
CA ASP A 61 -11.00 11.15 -3.38
C ASP A 61 -10.26 10.84 -2.09
N GLN A 62 -10.52 9.67 -1.49
CA GLN A 62 -9.97 9.33 -0.19
C GLN A 62 -9.71 7.82 -0.08
N ILE A 63 -8.59 7.48 0.53
CA ILE A 63 -8.26 6.11 0.94
C ILE A 63 -7.92 6.11 2.42
N GLU A 64 -8.53 5.21 3.17
CA GLU A 64 -8.26 4.97 4.58
C GLU A 64 -7.87 3.50 4.81
N ILE A 65 -7.09 3.24 5.85
CA ILE A 65 -6.85 1.89 6.35
C ILE A 65 -7.80 1.65 7.51
N HIS A 66 -8.52 0.55 7.46
CA HIS A 66 -9.45 0.13 8.52
C HIS A 66 -9.07 -1.26 9.04
N SER A 67 -9.46 -1.55 10.26
CA SER A 67 -9.42 -2.87 10.86
C SER A 67 -10.83 -3.32 11.18
N SER A 68 -11.21 -4.52 10.72
CA SER A 68 -12.45 -5.17 11.13
C SER A 68 -12.19 -6.07 12.33
N PHE A 69 -13.11 -6.04 13.31
CA PHE A 69 -13.06 -6.92 14.47
C PHE A 69 -14.49 -7.17 14.99
N ILE A 70 -14.63 -8.17 15.83
CA ILE A 70 -15.90 -8.50 16.49
C ILE A 70 -15.83 -8.03 17.94
N GLU A 71 -16.76 -7.21 18.35
CA GLU A 71 -16.93 -6.73 19.72
C GLU A 71 -18.35 -7.02 20.16
N ASP A 72 -18.51 -7.76 21.27
CA ASP A 72 -19.81 -8.20 21.78
C ASP A 72 -20.72 -8.88 20.75
N GLY A 73 -20.13 -9.68 19.85
CA GLY A 73 -20.84 -10.36 18.76
C GLY A 73 -21.22 -9.47 17.58
N ILE A 74 -20.81 -8.20 17.58
CA ILE A 74 -21.08 -7.22 16.53
C ILE A 74 -19.81 -6.97 15.72
N SER A 75 -19.94 -7.06 14.38
CA SER A 75 -18.86 -6.68 13.48
C SER A 75 -18.67 -5.16 13.50
N THR A 76 -17.46 -4.72 13.82
CA THR A 76 -17.10 -3.31 13.96
C THR A 76 -15.87 -3.01 13.11
N MET A 77 -15.78 -1.78 12.59
CA MET A 77 -14.60 -1.27 11.87
C MET A 77 -14.02 -0.07 12.61
N ARG A 78 -12.69 0.01 12.60
CA ARG A 78 -11.95 1.15 13.16
C ARG A 78 -10.91 1.64 12.17
N LYS A 79 -10.85 2.95 11.97
CA LYS A 79 -9.81 3.60 11.19
C LYS A 79 -8.46 3.47 11.89
N ILE A 80 -7.42 3.19 11.10
CA ILE A 80 -6.03 3.12 11.52
C ILE A 80 -5.28 4.28 10.88
N ASP A 81 -4.88 5.26 11.67
CA ASP A 81 -4.18 6.44 11.15
C ASP A 81 -2.69 6.17 10.86
N ARG A 82 -2.08 5.25 11.59
CA ARG A 82 -0.68 4.86 11.46
C ARG A 82 -0.56 3.35 11.52
N LEU A 83 -0.35 2.71 10.39
CA LEU A 83 -0.13 1.27 10.33
C LEU A 83 1.38 0.98 10.45
N ARG A 84 1.78 0.34 11.54
CA ARG A 84 3.17 -0.02 11.82
C ARG A 84 3.47 -1.41 11.31
N ILE A 85 4.58 -1.56 10.62
CA ILE A 85 5.07 -2.83 10.10
C ILE A 85 6.47 -3.04 10.65
N SER A 86 6.61 -4.04 11.51
CA SER A 86 7.90 -4.36 12.14
C SER A 86 8.98 -4.68 11.10
N GLU A 87 10.23 -4.51 11.49
CA GLU A 87 11.39 -4.89 10.70
C GLU A 87 11.28 -6.33 10.17
N ASN A 88 11.70 -6.57 8.95
CA ASN A 88 11.72 -7.89 8.31
C ASN A 88 10.41 -8.69 8.46
N SER A 89 9.27 -8.01 8.41
CA SER A 89 7.95 -8.62 8.58
C SER A 89 6.97 -8.25 7.47
N GLU A 90 5.87 -8.98 7.43
CA GLU A 90 4.77 -8.75 6.50
C GLU A 90 3.51 -8.31 7.26
N MET A 91 2.73 -7.46 6.61
CA MET A 91 1.39 -7.07 7.06
C MET A 91 0.41 -7.36 5.93
N LYS A 92 -0.55 -8.24 6.20
CA LYS A 92 -1.61 -8.59 5.25
C LYS A 92 -2.84 -7.74 5.50
N LEU A 93 -3.33 -7.10 4.44
CA LEU A 93 -4.65 -6.51 4.41
C LEU A 93 -5.52 -7.46 3.59
N GLU A 94 -6.48 -8.10 4.27
CA GLU A 94 -7.32 -9.17 3.71
C GLU A 94 -8.75 -9.09 4.21
N PRO A 95 -9.73 -9.68 3.50
CA PRO A 95 -11.12 -9.70 3.94
C PRO A 95 -11.28 -10.22 5.37
N GLY A 96 -12.02 -9.49 6.19
CA GLY A 96 -12.24 -9.80 7.60
C GLY A 96 -11.19 -9.27 8.59
N GLY A 97 -10.12 -8.67 8.08
CA GLY A 97 -9.04 -8.07 8.88
C GLY A 97 -8.80 -6.61 8.53
N TYR A 98 -7.52 -6.24 8.44
CA TYR A 98 -7.14 -4.94 7.90
C TYR A 98 -7.53 -4.85 6.43
N HIS A 99 -7.99 -3.68 6.00
CA HIS A 99 -8.36 -3.43 4.61
C HIS A 99 -8.25 -1.95 4.26
N LEU A 100 -8.19 -1.67 2.97
CA LEU A 100 -8.33 -0.32 2.44
C LEU A 100 -9.81 -0.01 2.23
N MET A 101 -10.22 1.18 2.62
CA MET A 101 -11.52 1.76 2.29
C MET A 101 -11.29 2.90 1.31
N LEU A 102 -11.69 2.67 0.04
CA LEU A 102 -11.52 3.62 -1.06
C LEU A 102 -12.86 4.31 -1.30
N MET A 103 -12.89 5.63 -1.15
CA MET A 103 -14.12 6.40 -1.12
C MET A 103 -14.20 7.42 -2.26
N SER A 104 -15.41 7.66 -2.71
CA SER A 104 -15.76 8.66 -3.73
C SER A 104 -14.93 8.49 -5.01
N PRO A 105 -15.23 7.46 -5.81
CA PRO A 105 -14.54 7.25 -7.08
C PRO A 105 -14.74 8.45 -8.01
N LYS A 106 -13.65 8.93 -8.62
CA LYS A 106 -13.64 10.05 -9.58
C LYS A 106 -13.99 9.63 -11.01
N LYS A 107 -14.04 8.32 -11.23
CA LYS A 107 -14.37 7.70 -12.51
C LYS A 107 -15.09 6.37 -12.27
N ASP A 108 -15.64 5.81 -13.32
CA ASP A 108 -16.24 4.48 -13.26
C ASP A 108 -15.16 3.42 -13.02
N ILE A 109 -15.33 2.62 -11.98
CA ILE A 109 -14.39 1.58 -11.56
C ILE A 109 -15.01 0.21 -11.88
N LYS A 110 -14.37 -0.52 -12.79
CA LYS A 110 -14.85 -1.81 -13.30
C LYS A 110 -13.83 -2.91 -13.09
N GLU A 111 -14.30 -4.13 -13.01
CA GLU A 111 -13.47 -5.33 -13.01
C GLU A 111 -12.48 -5.31 -14.18
N GLY A 112 -11.21 -5.61 -13.92
CA GLY A 112 -10.12 -5.55 -14.88
C GLY A 112 -9.40 -4.20 -14.95
N ASN A 113 -9.94 -3.13 -14.35
CA ASN A 113 -9.21 -1.86 -14.29
C ASN A 113 -7.98 -1.96 -13.39
N LEU A 114 -6.94 -1.20 -13.73
CA LEU A 114 -5.79 -0.94 -12.87
C LEU A 114 -5.97 0.41 -12.19
N VAL A 115 -5.74 0.44 -10.89
CA VAL A 115 -5.80 1.63 -10.05
C VAL A 115 -4.46 1.82 -9.37
N GLU A 116 -3.80 2.94 -9.65
CA GLU A 116 -2.56 3.29 -8.97
C GLU A 116 -2.83 3.69 -7.53
N LEU A 117 -2.11 3.07 -6.61
CA LEU A 117 -2.04 3.41 -5.20
C LEU A 117 -0.73 4.15 -4.94
N ILE A 118 -0.80 5.28 -4.26
CA ILE A 118 0.33 6.09 -3.85
C ILE A 118 0.43 5.98 -2.32
N ILE A 119 1.50 5.37 -1.84
CA ILE A 119 1.70 5.00 -0.45
C ILE A 119 2.78 5.90 0.14
N TYR A 120 2.41 6.65 1.18
CA TYR A 120 3.32 7.48 1.96
C TYR A 120 3.70 6.74 3.22
N TYR A 121 4.97 6.47 3.39
CA TYR A 121 5.47 5.75 4.56
C TYR A 121 6.68 6.45 5.18
N GLU A 122 6.87 6.21 6.44
CA GLU A 122 7.95 6.76 7.26
C GLU A 122 8.92 5.65 7.63
N ASP A 123 10.18 5.91 7.39
CA ASP A 123 11.31 5.09 7.77
C ASP A 123 12.38 6.00 8.37
N GLU A 124 12.72 5.80 9.64
CA GLU A 124 13.69 6.62 10.39
C GLU A 124 13.47 8.13 10.20
N ASP A 125 12.28 8.64 10.49
CA ASP A 125 11.90 10.06 10.37
C ASP A 125 11.95 10.62 8.93
N ARG A 126 12.08 9.76 7.93
CA ARG A 126 12.02 10.13 6.51
C ARG A 126 10.70 9.69 5.90
N ILE A 127 10.01 10.62 5.26
CA ILE A 127 8.82 10.29 4.46
C ILE A 127 9.25 9.86 3.07
N LYS A 128 8.81 8.65 2.68
CA LYS A 128 9.06 8.05 1.37
C LYS A 128 7.74 7.75 0.67
N ILE A 129 7.80 7.65 -0.63
CA ILE A 129 6.63 7.38 -1.48
C ILE A 129 6.89 6.11 -2.29
N LEU A 130 5.93 5.20 -2.26
CA LEU A 130 5.88 3.99 -3.08
C LEU A 130 4.60 4.02 -3.93
N ARG A 131 4.72 3.65 -5.20
CA ARG A 131 3.58 3.50 -6.11
C ARG A 131 3.39 2.02 -6.43
N SER A 132 2.14 1.60 -6.45
CA SER A 132 1.77 0.22 -6.78
C SER A 132 0.43 0.21 -7.49
N ASP A 133 0.26 -0.67 -8.47
CA ASP A 133 -1.02 -0.88 -9.14
C ASP A 133 -1.83 -1.94 -8.41
N ALA A 134 -3.13 -1.67 -8.24
CA ALA A 134 -4.12 -2.61 -7.74
C ALA A 134 -5.08 -2.95 -8.87
N MET A 135 -5.30 -4.24 -9.10
CA MET A 135 -6.28 -4.71 -10.09
C MET A 135 -7.67 -4.80 -9.45
N VAL A 136 -8.68 -4.36 -10.18
CA VAL A 136 -10.08 -4.52 -9.75
C VAL A 136 -10.53 -5.93 -10.10
N LEU A 137 -10.82 -6.74 -9.08
CA LEU A 137 -11.18 -8.16 -9.19
C LEU A 137 -12.46 -8.46 -8.41
N ARG A 138 -13.18 -9.50 -8.79
CA ARG A 138 -14.36 -9.95 -8.06
C ARG A 138 -14.00 -10.65 -6.76
N ASN A 139 -13.07 -11.58 -6.79
CA ASN A 139 -12.75 -12.48 -5.67
C ASN A 139 -11.28 -12.45 -5.24
N GLY A 140 -10.49 -11.51 -5.76
CA GLY A 140 -9.06 -11.42 -5.46
C GLY A 140 -8.20 -12.30 -6.35
N TYR A 141 -6.92 -12.42 -6.01
CA TYR A 141 -6.02 -13.37 -6.65
C TYR A 141 -6.26 -14.76 -6.07
N GLU A 142 -6.42 -15.77 -6.93
CA GLU A 142 -6.49 -17.19 -6.55
C GLU A 142 -5.10 -17.75 -6.24
#